data_c97757b816fb1c5453c8d7a7726b5f2f
#
_entry.id   c97757b816fb1c5453c8d7a7726b5f2f
#
_cell.length_a   1.000
_cell.length_b   1.000
_cell.length_c   1.000
_cell.angle_alpha   90.00
_cell.angle_beta   90.00
_cell.angle_gamma   90.00
#
_symmetry.space_group_name_H-M   'P 1'
#
loop_
_entity.id
_entity.type
_entity.pdbx_description
1 polymer ?
#
loop_
_entity_poly.entity_id
_entity_poly.type
_entity_poly.pdbx_seq_one_letter_code
_entity_poly.pdbx_strand_id
1 'polypeptide(L)'
;MHPNTFQLTVRSRRFLDGCSGGIDQSTALVDISVSGASEFARVTDDRLRTTAQALCPEQPLFQVAESDWPTAFLVHTHDPADTQEQRLAQWVVALTVAIQRWGRDPVWRGRVIQAEPQSIRLAVPWHREQFFGEALNLSLELLRRLVDPVSGGVAGALGQWLSTNSAPEPVRLSLHFGDRWDTIVANGLAPNSQRLVQAGVVRGMPFDVLPNCAQVGWGANAIRFDMAFTGRTPWMASTLAQNKWKSKQVLANAVVPVPRGWIVQDVDRALQAVETDIGWPVVIKPSDQELGLGVVVDIPDAETLR
;
A
#
# COMPACT_ATOMS: atom_id res chain seq x y z
N MET A 1 5.31 12.53 38.44
CA MET A 1 5.67 12.38 37.04
C MET A 1 7.09 12.89 36.88
N HIS A 2 8.02 12.08 36.37
CA HIS A 2 9.37 12.54 36.10
C HIS A 2 9.32 13.59 34.97
N PRO A 3 9.93 14.76 35.14
CA PRO A 3 9.81 15.87 34.18
C PRO A 3 10.46 15.62 32.79
N ASN A 4 11.12 14.49 32.58
CA ASN A 4 11.85 14.16 31.37
C ASN A 4 11.30 12.94 30.57
N THR A 5 10.07 12.50 30.84
CA THR A 5 9.51 11.37 30.08
C THR A 5 9.14 11.82 28.69
N PHE A 6 9.63 11.12 27.66
CA PHE A 6 9.27 11.36 26.26
C PHE A 6 7.80 11.02 26.02
N GLN A 7 7.02 12.01 25.64
CA GLN A 7 5.60 11.84 25.35
C GLN A 7 5.19 12.63 24.12
N LEU A 8 4.31 12.03 23.34
CA LEU A 8 3.68 12.62 22.16
C LEU A 8 2.16 12.51 22.32
N THR A 9 1.47 13.64 22.34
CA THR A 9 0.01 13.66 22.52
C THR A 9 -0.65 14.51 21.44
N VAL A 10 -1.56 13.93 20.68
CA VAL A 10 -2.35 14.67 19.69
C VAL A 10 -3.27 15.62 20.43
N ARG A 11 -3.14 16.92 20.18
CA ARG A 11 -4.00 17.98 20.74
C ARG A 11 -5.21 18.25 19.86
N SER A 12 -5.00 18.30 18.56
CA SER A 12 -6.06 18.55 17.60
C SER A 12 -5.78 17.85 16.27
N ARG A 13 -6.85 17.52 15.58
CA ARG A 13 -6.85 17.09 14.18
C ARG A 13 -7.94 17.85 13.45
N ARG A 14 -7.62 18.44 12.31
CA ARG A 14 -8.58 19.11 11.44
C ARG A 14 -8.39 18.59 10.02
N PHE A 15 -9.40 17.91 9.54
CA PHE A 15 -9.45 17.40 8.18
C PHE A 15 -9.91 18.50 7.22
N LEU A 16 -9.20 18.63 6.12
CA LEU A 16 -9.47 19.61 5.06
C LEU A 16 -9.55 18.85 3.75
N ASP A 17 -10.66 19.00 3.06
CA ASP A 17 -10.83 18.49 1.72
C ASP A 17 -10.07 19.36 0.71
N GLY A 18 -9.38 18.70 -0.24
CA GLY A 18 -8.59 19.38 -1.24
C GLY A 18 -7.23 19.87 -0.75
N CYS A 19 -6.56 20.69 -1.58
CA CYS A 19 -5.21 21.14 -1.34
C CYS A 19 -5.12 22.10 -0.15
N SER A 20 -4.26 21.80 0.79
CA SER A 20 -4.05 22.63 1.98
C SER A 20 -2.65 22.43 2.58
N GLY A 21 -2.19 23.41 3.36
CA GLY A 21 -0.92 23.33 4.07
C GLY A 21 0.30 23.17 3.17
N GLY A 22 0.20 23.54 1.86
CA GLY A 22 1.24 23.34 0.86
C GLY A 22 1.30 21.93 0.31
N ILE A 23 0.23 21.16 0.46
CA ILE A 23 0.04 19.79 -0.07
C ILE A 23 -1.08 19.83 -1.10
N ASP A 24 -0.91 19.13 -2.20
CA ASP A 24 -1.85 19.03 -3.32
C ASP A 24 -2.86 17.86 -3.17
N GLN A 25 -3.17 17.52 -1.94
CA GLN A 25 -4.09 16.44 -1.55
C GLN A 25 -4.96 16.87 -0.37
N SER A 26 -6.05 16.15 -0.12
CA SER A 26 -6.81 16.27 1.13
C SER A 26 -5.88 16.11 2.32
N THR A 27 -5.90 17.04 3.24
CA THR A 27 -4.86 17.21 4.26
C THR A 27 -5.45 17.26 5.65
N ALA A 28 -4.87 16.52 6.58
CA ALA A 28 -5.10 16.67 8.01
C ALA A 28 -4.05 17.62 8.61
N LEU A 29 -4.51 18.70 9.23
CA LEU A 29 -3.67 19.52 10.10
C LEU A 29 -3.67 18.88 11.49
N VAL A 30 -2.49 18.53 11.96
CA VAL A 30 -2.30 17.81 13.23
C VAL A 30 -1.41 18.63 14.16
N ASP A 31 -1.92 18.94 15.35
CA ASP A 31 -1.14 19.55 16.42
C ASP A 31 -0.80 18.48 17.46
N ILE A 32 0.48 18.34 17.78
CA ILE A 32 1.00 17.35 18.73
C ILE A 32 1.80 18.09 19.81
N SER A 33 1.48 17.85 21.08
CA SER A 33 2.35 18.28 22.17
C SER A 33 3.48 17.28 22.36
N VAL A 34 4.66 17.83 22.58
CA VAL A 34 5.90 17.09 22.77
C VAL A 34 6.45 17.39 24.15
N SER A 35 6.86 16.37 24.88
CA SER A 35 7.70 16.50 26.07
C SER A 35 8.88 15.55 25.99
N GLY A 36 10.03 15.94 26.52
CA GLY A 36 11.24 15.12 26.51
C GLY A 36 11.82 14.90 25.11
N ALA A 37 11.67 15.86 24.18
CA ALA A 37 12.19 15.75 22.80
C ALA A 37 13.70 15.43 22.76
N SER A 38 14.48 15.87 23.73
CA SER A 38 15.90 15.55 23.86
C SER A 38 16.18 14.05 23.96
N GLU A 39 15.26 13.27 24.52
CA GLU A 39 15.38 11.81 24.61
C GLU A 39 15.34 11.15 23.22
N PHE A 40 14.65 11.77 22.26
CA PHE A 40 14.61 11.30 20.87
C PHE A 40 15.99 11.33 20.19
N ALA A 41 16.92 12.14 20.64
CA ALA A 41 18.29 12.16 20.15
C ALA A 41 19.02 10.81 20.30
N ARG A 42 18.57 9.96 21.23
CA ARG A 42 19.13 8.60 21.42
C ARG A 42 18.75 7.61 20.33
N VAL A 43 17.71 7.91 19.56
CA VAL A 43 17.24 7.06 18.46
C VAL A 43 17.91 7.51 17.18
N THR A 44 18.72 6.64 16.60
CA THR A 44 19.39 6.92 15.32
C THR A 44 18.43 6.82 14.14
N ASP A 45 18.71 7.53 13.05
CA ASP A 45 17.91 7.43 11.82
C ASP A 45 17.99 6.03 11.20
N ASP A 46 19.11 5.35 11.37
CA ASP A 46 19.26 3.98 10.96
C ASP A 46 18.29 3.03 11.68
N ARG A 47 18.15 3.19 12.99
CA ARG A 47 17.17 2.42 13.78
C ARG A 47 15.73 2.72 13.35
N LEU A 48 15.42 3.98 13.07
CA LEU A 48 14.11 4.39 12.57
C LEU A 48 13.81 3.78 11.20
N ARG A 49 14.78 3.81 10.28
CA ARG A 49 14.67 3.19 8.95
C ARG A 49 14.48 1.68 9.04
N THR A 50 15.31 1.01 9.80
CA THR A 50 15.21 -0.44 9.99
C THR A 50 13.85 -0.84 10.54
N THR A 51 13.34 -0.07 11.51
CA THR A 51 11.99 -0.29 12.05
C THR A 51 10.91 -0.12 10.99
N ALA A 52 10.97 0.95 10.20
CA ALA A 52 10.00 1.23 9.15
C ALA A 52 10.02 0.14 8.06
N GLN A 53 11.20 -0.32 7.65
CA GLN A 53 11.36 -1.40 6.67
C GLN A 53 10.83 -2.74 7.19
N ALA A 54 11.08 -3.06 8.46
CA ALA A 54 10.62 -4.29 9.07
C ALA A 54 9.08 -4.38 9.18
N LEU A 55 8.38 -3.24 9.27
CA LEU A 55 6.92 -3.19 9.29
C LEU A 55 6.30 -3.62 7.96
N CYS A 56 6.98 -3.44 6.84
CA CYS A 56 6.43 -3.81 5.53
C CYS A 56 7.50 -4.26 4.53
N PRO A 57 8.08 -5.46 4.70
CA PRO A 57 9.18 -5.94 3.87
C PRO A 57 8.79 -6.28 2.43
N GLU A 58 7.51 -6.44 2.12
CA GLU A 58 7.04 -7.07 0.89
C GLU A 58 6.48 -6.12 -0.17
N GLN A 59 6.58 -4.79 0.02
CA GLN A 59 6.04 -3.85 -0.96
C GLN A 59 7.12 -3.13 -1.76
N PRO A 60 7.63 -3.73 -2.86
CA PRO A 60 8.62 -3.08 -3.73
C PRO A 60 8.13 -1.76 -4.34
N LEU A 61 6.82 -1.51 -4.32
CA LEU A 61 6.19 -0.28 -4.84
C LEU A 61 6.54 0.97 -4.04
N PHE A 62 7.00 0.82 -2.83
CA PHE A 62 7.28 1.91 -1.90
C PHE A 62 8.73 1.87 -1.40
N GLN A 63 9.60 1.15 -2.09
CA GLN A 63 11.02 1.23 -1.80
C GLN A 63 11.47 2.68 -2.03
N VAL A 64 11.69 3.35 -0.94
CA VAL A 64 12.41 4.61 -0.88
C VAL A 64 13.85 4.24 -0.63
N ALA A 65 14.80 4.83 -1.35
CA ALA A 65 16.21 4.63 -1.07
C ALA A 65 16.47 4.95 0.41
N GLU A 66 17.28 4.14 1.07
CA GLU A 66 17.55 4.29 2.52
C GLU A 66 18.02 5.71 2.88
N SER A 67 18.75 6.35 1.95
CA SER A 67 19.19 7.73 2.08
C SER A 67 18.07 8.77 2.10
N ASP A 68 16.89 8.44 1.59
CA ASP A 68 15.83 9.43 1.34
C ASP A 68 14.79 9.51 2.47
N TRP A 69 14.87 8.63 3.47
CA TRP A 69 14.04 8.73 4.66
C TRP A 69 14.55 9.84 5.60
N PRO A 70 13.68 10.65 6.19
CA PRO A 70 12.22 10.77 6.00
C PRO A 70 11.82 11.69 4.84
N THR A 71 12.79 12.30 4.14
CA THR A 71 12.56 13.37 3.16
C THR A 71 11.68 12.96 1.99
N ALA A 72 11.73 11.68 1.57
CA ALA A 72 10.89 11.15 0.50
C ALA A 72 9.38 11.29 0.76
N PHE A 73 8.96 11.48 2.02
CA PHE A 73 7.57 11.67 2.41
C PHE A 73 7.21 13.13 2.71
N LEU A 74 8.12 14.06 2.44
CA LEU A 74 7.90 15.50 2.63
C LEU A 74 7.69 16.20 1.28
N VAL A 75 6.84 17.23 1.26
CA VAL A 75 6.59 18.05 0.06
C VAL A 75 7.81 18.90 -0.26
N HIS A 76 8.41 19.47 0.76
CA HIS A 76 9.61 20.28 0.67
C HIS A 76 10.66 19.67 1.58
N THR A 77 11.75 19.27 0.99
CA THR A 77 13.00 19.01 1.70
C THR A 77 13.58 20.36 2.06
N HIS A 78 13.20 20.90 3.21
CA HIS A 78 14.08 21.87 3.84
C HIS A 78 15.32 21.10 4.30
N ASP A 79 16.41 21.84 4.45
CA ASP A 79 17.69 21.40 4.94
C ASP A 79 17.60 20.32 6.04
N PRO A 80 18.65 19.53 6.23
CA PRO A 80 18.67 18.51 7.28
C PRO A 80 18.15 19.13 8.58
N ALA A 81 17.31 18.39 9.29
CA ALA A 81 16.63 18.89 10.47
C ALA A 81 17.63 19.59 11.42
N ASP A 82 17.51 20.90 11.60
CA ASP A 82 18.41 21.67 12.45
C ASP A 82 18.17 21.39 13.95
N THR A 83 16.97 20.89 14.28
CA THR A 83 16.57 20.59 15.66
C THR A 83 16.01 19.18 15.81
N GLN A 84 16.03 18.66 17.06
CA GLN A 84 15.44 17.35 17.35
C GLN A 84 13.92 17.35 17.14
N GLU A 85 13.26 18.46 17.36
CA GLU A 85 11.83 18.64 17.14
C GLU A 85 11.48 18.57 15.66
N GLN A 86 12.29 19.19 14.81
CA GLN A 86 12.11 19.09 13.34
C GLN A 86 12.33 17.65 12.88
N ARG A 87 13.38 17.00 13.36
CA ARG A 87 13.67 15.59 13.04
C ARG A 87 12.53 14.68 13.50
N LEU A 88 12.04 14.86 14.73
CA LEU A 88 10.90 14.13 15.26
C LEU A 88 9.65 14.36 14.40
N ALA A 89 9.35 15.61 14.05
CA ALA A 89 8.21 15.97 13.21
C ALA A 89 8.29 15.32 11.82
N GLN A 90 9.46 15.32 11.19
CA GLN A 90 9.70 14.66 9.92
C GLN A 90 9.42 13.15 9.99
N TRP A 91 9.88 12.47 11.05
CA TRP A 91 9.62 11.05 11.22
C TRP A 91 8.15 10.72 11.51
N VAL A 92 7.43 11.58 12.26
CA VAL A 92 5.98 11.42 12.41
C VAL A 92 5.27 11.47 11.07
N VAL A 93 5.59 12.47 10.23
CA VAL A 93 5.03 12.57 8.88
C VAL A 93 5.37 11.34 8.05
N ALA A 94 6.65 10.98 7.98
CA ALA A 94 7.14 9.88 7.15
C ALA A 94 6.47 8.55 7.51
N LEU A 95 6.42 8.20 8.79
CA LEU A 95 5.78 6.96 9.25
C LEU A 95 4.28 6.97 9.00
N THR A 96 3.59 8.08 9.30
CA THR A 96 2.13 8.16 9.08
C THR A 96 1.77 8.02 7.61
N VAL A 97 2.50 8.67 6.72
CA VAL A 97 2.30 8.52 5.26
C VAL A 97 2.64 7.10 4.81
N ALA A 98 3.77 6.54 5.27
CA ALA A 98 4.17 5.18 4.91
C ALA A 98 3.11 4.15 5.33
N ILE A 99 2.62 4.19 6.56
CA ILE A 99 1.60 3.24 7.06
C ILE A 99 0.32 3.33 6.21
N GLN A 100 -0.16 4.54 5.90
CA GLN A 100 -1.32 4.72 5.03
C GLN A 100 -1.09 4.11 3.64
N ARG A 101 0.08 4.34 3.04
CA ARG A 101 0.45 3.78 1.73
C ARG A 101 0.51 2.27 1.74
N TRP A 102 0.97 1.65 2.81
CA TRP A 102 0.97 0.21 2.98
C TRP A 102 -0.45 -0.37 3.07
N GLY A 103 -1.38 0.37 3.66
CA GLY A 103 -2.82 0.08 3.58
C GLY A 103 -3.46 0.44 2.24
N ARG A 104 -2.64 0.79 1.24
CA ARG A 104 -3.04 1.19 -0.12
C ARG A 104 -3.81 2.49 -0.23
N ASP A 105 -3.67 3.40 0.73
CA ASP A 105 -4.17 4.75 0.57
C ASP A 105 -3.30 5.53 -0.42
N PRO A 106 -3.91 6.29 -1.32
CA PRO A 106 -3.21 7.09 -2.32
C PRO A 106 -2.71 8.40 -1.73
N VAL A 107 -1.83 8.32 -0.75
CA VAL A 107 -1.23 9.47 -0.08
C VAL A 107 0.28 9.48 -0.32
N TRP A 108 0.89 10.67 -0.53
CA TRP A 108 2.30 10.68 -0.91
C TRP A 108 3.18 11.54 -0.03
N ARG A 109 2.87 12.79 0.15
CA ARG A 109 3.79 13.72 0.80
C ARG A 109 3.09 14.55 1.83
N GLY A 110 3.62 14.58 3.05
CA GLY A 110 3.21 15.50 4.08
C GLY A 110 4.20 16.65 4.23
N ARG A 111 3.97 17.51 5.20
CA ARG A 111 4.80 18.67 5.49
C ARG A 111 4.86 18.94 6.98
N VAL A 112 6.04 19.30 7.47
CA VAL A 112 6.20 19.93 8.79
C VAL A 112 5.89 21.42 8.63
N ILE A 113 4.86 21.92 9.32
CA ILE A 113 4.47 23.33 9.29
C ILE A 113 5.28 24.09 10.35
N GLN A 114 5.40 23.51 11.55
CA GLN A 114 6.07 24.13 12.69
C GLN A 114 6.62 23.04 13.60
N ALA A 115 7.81 23.25 14.15
CA ALA A 115 8.42 22.40 15.15
C ALA A 115 9.07 23.23 16.24
N GLU A 116 8.50 23.20 17.42
CA GLU A 116 8.93 23.94 18.60
C GLU A 116 9.18 22.95 19.76
N PRO A 117 9.91 23.34 20.81
CA PRO A 117 10.30 22.43 21.88
C PRO A 117 9.15 21.66 22.56
N GLN A 118 7.93 22.22 22.57
CA GLN A 118 6.77 21.61 23.22
C GLN A 118 5.62 21.28 22.27
N SER A 119 5.73 21.64 21.00
CA SER A 119 4.66 21.43 20.04
C SER A 119 5.18 21.28 18.62
N ILE A 120 4.59 20.37 17.88
CA ILE A 120 4.78 20.25 16.44
C ILE A 120 3.43 20.35 15.74
N ARG A 121 3.42 21.02 14.59
CA ARG A 121 2.28 21.14 13.70
C ARG A 121 2.62 20.57 12.34
N LEU A 122 1.79 19.65 11.90
CA LEU A 122 2.00 18.87 10.69
C LEU A 122 0.83 19.06 9.73
N ALA A 123 1.13 19.03 8.43
CA ALA A 123 0.16 18.81 7.36
C ALA A 123 0.42 17.41 6.80
N VAL A 124 -0.51 16.50 6.95
CA VAL A 124 -0.36 15.11 6.52
C VAL A 124 -1.51 14.75 5.60
N PRO A 125 -1.25 14.22 4.39
CA PRO A 125 -2.32 13.82 3.49
C PRO A 125 -3.11 12.65 4.09
N TRP A 126 -4.40 12.61 3.77
CA TRP A 126 -5.29 11.52 4.16
C TRP A 126 -6.21 11.12 3.01
N HIS A 127 -6.71 9.90 3.05
CA HIS A 127 -7.72 9.39 2.14
C HIS A 127 -8.89 8.77 2.90
N ARG A 128 -8.60 7.88 3.85
CA ARG A 128 -9.61 7.29 4.75
C ARG A 128 -9.37 7.81 6.17
N GLU A 129 -10.29 8.63 6.67
CA GLU A 129 -10.13 9.32 7.96
C GLU A 129 -9.85 8.37 9.12
N GLN A 130 -10.58 7.26 9.21
CA GLN A 130 -10.38 6.28 10.28
C GLN A 130 -8.99 5.66 10.20
N PHE A 131 -8.56 5.21 9.02
CA PHE A 131 -7.25 4.59 8.85
C PHE A 131 -6.10 5.58 9.02
N PHE A 132 -6.27 6.83 8.61
CA PHE A 132 -5.34 7.90 8.94
C PHE A 132 -5.15 8.04 10.46
N GLY A 133 -6.24 8.04 11.22
CA GLY A 133 -6.18 8.14 12.68
C GLY A 133 -5.39 6.97 13.32
N GLU A 134 -5.59 5.77 12.81
CA GLU A 134 -4.86 4.58 13.26
C GLU A 134 -3.38 4.64 12.85
N ALA A 135 -3.09 5.07 11.63
CA ALA A 135 -1.71 5.23 11.13
C ALA A 135 -0.94 6.28 11.94
N LEU A 136 -1.55 7.41 12.24
CA LEU A 136 -0.96 8.44 13.11
C LEU A 136 -0.68 7.90 14.51
N ASN A 137 -1.65 7.26 15.14
CA ASN A 137 -1.49 6.71 16.48
C ASN A 137 -0.37 5.67 16.54
N LEU A 138 -0.32 4.78 15.56
CA LEU A 138 0.75 3.77 15.44
C LEU A 138 2.12 4.44 15.26
N SER A 139 2.21 5.47 14.43
CA SER A 139 3.46 6.22 14.22
C SER A 139 3.98 6.83 15.52
N LEU A 140 3.11 7.48 16.30
CA LEU A 140 3.48 8.08 17.58
C LEU A 140 3.88 7.02 18.61
N GLU A 141 3.21 5.88 18.60
CA GLU A 141 3.50 4.79 19.50
C GLU A 141 4.83 4.12 19.19
N LEU A 142 5.14 3.88 17.90
CA LEU A 142 6.43 3.38 17.45
C LEU A 142 7.57 4.30 17.93
N LEU A 143 7.42 5.61 17.73
CA LEU A 143 8.44 6.58 18.16
C LEU A 143 8.63 6.61 19.67
N ARG A 144 7.55 6.54 20.46
CA ARG A 144 7.67 6.43 21.94
C ARG A 144 8.41 5.17 22.36
N ARG A 145 8.10 4.03 21.73
CA ARG A 145 8.76 2.75 22.04
C ARG A 145 10.23 2.72 21.67
N LEU A 146 10.60 3.37 20.59
CA LEU A 146 12.01 3.47 20.20
C LEU A 146 12.82 4.29 21.19
N VAL A 147 12.21 5.29 21.83
CA VAL A 147 12.84 6.11 22.87
C VAL A 147 12.83 5.39 24.23
N ASP A 148 11.70 4.83 24.61
CA ASP A 148 11.53 4.12 25.88
C ASP A 148 10.85 2.75 25.67
N PRO A 149 11.64 1.68 25.53
CA PRO A 149 11.11 0.33 25.30
C PRO A 149 10.25 -0.22 26.44
N VAL A 150 10.35 0.33 27.66
CA VAL A 150 9.67 -0.22 28.84
C VAL A 150 8.28 0.38 29.03
N SER A 151 8.09 1.67 28.75
CA SER A 151 6.88 2.41 29.13
C SER A 151 5.77 2.42 28.06
N GLY A 152 6.02 1.93 26.89
CA GLY A 152 5.08 2.06 25.80
C GLY A 152 4.07 0.91 25.69
N GLY A 153 2.85 1.21 25.25
CA GLY A 153 1.67 0.34 25.21
C GLY A 153 1.38 -0.41 23.92
N VAL A 154 2.35 -0.64 22.97
CA VAL A 154 2.08 -1.49 21.80
C VAL A 154 1.85 -2.91 22.26
N ALA A 155 0.59 -3.34 22.26
CA ALA A 155 0.22 -4.70 22.61
C ALA A 155 0.59 -5.68 21.48
N GLY A 156 0.83 -6.94 21.85
CA GLY A 156 1.02 -8.03 20.88
C GLY A 156 2.44 -8.17 20.32
N ALA A 157 2.54 -8.86 19.19
CA ALA A 157 3.81 -9.25 18.56
C ALA A 157 4.71 -8.05 18.21
N LEU A 158 4.14 -6.94 17.76
CA LEU A 158 4.87 -5.72 17.43
C LEU A 158 5.54 -5.12 18.68
N GLY A 159 4.83 -5.06 19.81
CA GLY A 159 5.38 -4.57 21.07
C GLY A 159 6.51 -5.45 21.59
N GLN A 160 6.36 -6.75 21.53
CA GLN A 160 7.37 -7.72 21.91
C GLN A 160 8.63 -7.57 21.01
N TRP A 161 8.46 -7.44 19.71
CA TRP A 161 9.58 -7.23 18.79
C TRP A 161 10.36 -5.94 19.08
N LEU A 162 9.67 -4.80 19.30
CA LEU A 162 10.31 -3.53 19.60
C LEU A 162 11.13 -3.57 20.89
N SER A 163 10.76 -4.44 21.84
CA SER A 163 11.44 -4.55 23.15
C SER A 163 12.66 -5.47 23.14
N THR A 164 12.81 -6.37 22.18
CA THR A 164 13.84 -7.42 22.23
C THR A 164 15.20 -7.03 21.65
N ASN A 165 15.35 -5.88 20.98
CA ASN A 165 16.59 -5.42 20.34
C ASN A 165 17.27 -6.46 19.39
N SER A 166 16.63 -7.59 19.13
CA SER A 166 17.15 -8.59 18.20
C SER A 166 16.93 -8.15 16.76
N ALA A 167 17.82 -8.54 15.86
CA ALA A 167 17.62 -8.35 14.42
C ALA A 167 16.26 -8.94 14.06
N PRO A 168 15.34 -8.17 13.52
CA PRO A 168 13.95 -8.59 13.42
C PRO A 168 13.76 -9.66 12.35
N GLU A 169 13.00 -10.67 12.67
CA GLU A 169 12.14 -11.23 11.65
C GLU A 169 11.18 -10.12 11.19
N PRO A 170 10.84 -10.03 9.87
CA PRO A 170 10.02 -8.94 9.37
C PRO A 170 8.66 -8.94 10.09
N VAL A 171 8.44 -7.93 10.90
CA VAL A 171 7.15 -7.72 11.56
C VAL A 171 6.24 -6.99 10.60
N ARG A 172 5.18 -7.64 10.18
CA ARG A 172 4.21 -7.09 9.23
C ARG A 172 3.17 -6.23 9.95
N LEU A 173 2.69 -5.19 9.28
CA LEU A 173 1.53 -4.42 9.76
C LEU A 173 0.30 -5.32 9.98
N SER A 174 0.18 -6.41 9.23
CA SER A 174 -0.84 -7.45 9.44
C SER A 174 -0.84 -8.02 10.86
N LEU A 175 0.32 -8.13 11.52
CA LEU A 175 0.40 -8.58 12.91
C LEU A 175 -0.16 -7.55 13.90
N HIS A 176 -0.05 -6.27 13.60
CA HIS A 176 -0.61 -5.21 14.42
C HIS A 176 -2.12 -5.08 14.25
N PHE A 177 -2.60 -5.09 13.00
CA PHE A 177 -4.01 -4.91 12.67
C PHE A 177 -4.82 -6.22 12.71
N GLY A 178 -4.14 -7.39 12.75
CA GLY A 178 -4.79 -8.70 12.76
C GLY A 178 -5.72 -8.89 11.57
N ASP A 179 -6.88 -9.51 11.81
CA ASP A 179 -7.90 -9.79 10.78
C ASP A 179 -8.43 -8.54 10.07
N ARG A 180 -8.22 -7.36 10.63
CA ARG A 180 -8.62 -6.10 10.01
C ARG A 180 -7.70 -5.66 8.86
N TRP A 181 -6.48 -6.22 8.78
CA TRP A 181 -5.51 -5.85 7.76
C TRP A 181 -6.01 -6.12 6.35
N ASP A 182 -6.60 -7.27 6.11
CA ASP A 182 -7.14 -7.64 4.80
C ASP A 182 -8.27 -6.68 4.38
N THR A 183 -9.12 -6.28 5.32
CA THR A 183 -10.17 -5.28 5.09
C THR A 183 -9.58 -3.90 4.78
N ILE A 184 -8.55 -3.48 5.50
CA ILE A 184 -7.84 -2.21 5.26
C ILE A 184 -7.26 -2.19 3.85
N VAL A 185 -6.59 -3.25 3.45
CA VAL A 185 -5.95 -3.38 2.13
C VAL A 185 -6.97 -3.51 1.00
N ALA A 186 -8.06 -4.24 1.22
CA ALA A 186 -9.15 -4.40 0.24
C ALA A 186 -9.88 -3.07 -0.07
N ASN A 187 -10.02 -2.20 0.95
CA ASN A 187 -10.64 -0.89 0.80
C ASN A 187 -9.68 0.19 0.25
N GLY A 188 -8.42 -0.15 0.03
CA GLY A 188 -7.46 0.74 -0.61
C GLY A 188 -7.47 0.61 -2.13
N LEU A 189 -6.59 1.36 -2.82
CA LEU A 189 -6.44 1.24 -4.26
C LEU A 189 -6.01 -0.18 -4.67
N ALA A 190 -6.58 -0.65 -5.77
CA ALA A 190 -6.10 -1.87 -6.41
C ALA A 190 -4.59 -1.76 -6.75
N PRO A 191 -3.80 -2.84 -6.66
CA PRO A 191 -2.34 -2.77 -6.82
C PRO A 191 -1.88 -2.11 -8.12
N ASN A 192 -2.54 -2.41 -9.24
CA ASN A 192 -2.19 -1.80 -10.54
C ASN A 192 -2.54 -0.31 -10.57
N SER A 193 -3.70 0.08 -10.03
CA SER A 193 -4.09 1.50 -9.92
C SER A 193 -3.11 2.28 -9.06
N GLN A 194 -2.68 1.70 -7.93
CA GLN A 194 -1.68 2.29 -7.06
C GLN A 194 -0.34 2.54 -7.77
N ARG A 195 0.13 1.57 -8.57
CA ARG A 195 1.36 1.71 -9.38
C ARG A 195 1.26 2.84 -10.40
N LEU A 196 0.13 2.94 -11.08
CA LEU A 196 -0.08 3.99 -12.09
C LEU A 196 -0.15 5.37 -11.44
N VAL A 197 -0.87 5.52 -10.33
CA VAL A 197 -0.89 6.77 -9.58
C VAL A 197 0.51 7.14 -9.10
N GLN A 198 1.27 6.22 -8.54
CA GLN A 198 2.65 6.46 -8.11
C GLN A 198 3.53 6.92 -9.27
N ALA A 199 3.43 6.27 -10.42
CA ALA A 199 4.19 6.67 -11.61
C ALA A 199 3.85 8.10 -12.07
N GLY A 200 2.59 8.51 -11.91
CA GLY A 200 2.15 9.89 -12.14
C GLY A 200 2.77 10.86 -11.12
N VAL A 201 2.67 10.55 -9.84
CA VAL A 201 3.19 11.38 -8.74
C VAL A 201 4.70 11.61 -8.86
N VAL A 202 5.48 10.57 -9.19
CA VAL A 202 6.93 10.70 -9.42
C VAL A 202 7.25 11.65 -10.57
N ARG A 203 6.34 11.80 -11.54
CA ARG A 203 6.45 12.74 -12.67
C ARG A 203 5.84 14.11 -12.40
N GLY A 204 5.43 14.39 -11.16
CA GLY A 204 4.78 15.65 -10.78
C GLY A 204 3.37 15.80 -11.36
N MET A 205 2.74 14.72 -11.80
CA MET A 205 1.38 14.76 -12.32
C MET A 205 0.37 14.78 -11.16
N PRO A 206 -0.62 15.66 -11.21
CA PRO A 206 -1.70 15.64 -10.23
C PRO A 206 -2.54 14.37 -10.40
N PHE A 207 -3.17 13.92 -9.33
CA PHE A 207 -4.06 12.77 -9.35
C PHE A 207 -5.28 12.98 -8.46
N ASP A 208 -6.28 12.16 -8.68
CA ASP A 208 -7.49 12.08 -7.86
C ASP A 208 -7.96 10.63 -7.77
N VAL A 209 -8.69 10.30 -6.71
CA VAL A 209 -9.29 8.97 -6.51
C VAL A 209 -10.79 9.13 -6.42
N LEU A 210 -11.45 8.63 -7.42
CA LEU A 210 -12.90 8.60 -7.55
C LEU A 210 -13.43 7.28 -6.99
N PRO A 211 -14.73 7.15 -6.67
CA PRO A 211 -15.28 5.95 -6.04
C PRO A 211 -14.96 4.63 -6.74
N ASN A 212 -14.83 4.63 -8.07
CA ASN A 212 -14.63 3.41 -8.87
C ASN A 212 -13.39 3.46 -9.77
N CYS A 213 -12.58 4.51 -9.70
CA CYS A 213 -11.38 4.61 -10.52
C CYS A 213 -10.41 5.64 -9.95
N ALA A 214 -9.16 5.58 -10.39
CA ALA A 214 -8.20 6.64 -10.17
C ALA A 214 -8.04 7.49 -11.46
N GLN A 215 -7.67 8.75 -11.28
CA GLN A 215 -7.37 9.68 -12.36
C GLN A 215 -5.98 10.24 -12.17
N VAL A 216 -5.19 10.33 -13.24
CA VAL A 216 -3.92 11.05 -13.28
C VAL A 216 -4.01 12.13 -14.34
N GLY A 217 -3.56 13.35 -14.00
CA GLY A 217 -3.69 14.53 -14.85
C GLY A 217 -5.06 15.20 -14.72
N TRP A 218 -5.16 16.39 -15.32
CA TRP A 218 -6.39 17.19 -15.34
C TRP A 218 -6.82 17.57 -16.77
N GLY A 219 -8.09 17.89 -16.92
CA GLY A 219 -8.67 18.37 -18.17
C GLY A 219 -8.63 17.32 -19.29
N ALA A 220 -8.34 17.75 -20.50
CA ALA A 220 -8.36 16.92 -21.71
C ALA A 220 -7.30 15.80 -21.71
N ASN A 221 -6.23 15.96 -20.93
CA ASN A 221 -5.15 15.00 -20.82
C ASN A 221 -5.29 14.07 -19.61
N ALA A 222 -6.38 14.18 -18.84
CA ALA A 222 -6.64 13.29 -17.72
C ALA A 222 -6.84 11.86 -18.21
N ILE A 223 -6.22 10.93 -17.53
CA ILE A 223 -6.41 9.50 -17.78
C ILE A 223 -7.07 8.89 -16.55
N ARG A 224 -8.28 8.37 -16.75
CA ARG A 224 -8.99 7.58 -15.74
C ARG A 224 -8.73 6.12 -15.98
N PHE A 225 -8.55 5.37 -14.89
CA PHE A 225 -8.28 3.95 -14.96
C PHE A 225 -8.79 3.22 -13.72
N ASP A 226 -9.20 1.99 -13.91
CA ASP A 226 -9.48 1.02 -12.87
C ASP A 226 -8.64 -0.23 -13.14
N MET A 227 -7.80 -0.61 -12.18
CA MET A 227 -6.77 -1.65 -12.34
C MET A 227 -5.95 -1.46 -13.64
N ALA A 228 -6.18 -2.26 -14.66
CA ALA A 228 -5.49 -2.19 -15.95
C ALA A 228 -6.37 -1.58 -17.07
N PHE A 229 -7.61 -1.25 -16.77
CA PHE A 229 -8.52 -0.66 -17.75
C PHE A 229 -8.48 0.85 -17.71
N THR A 230 -8.55 1.46 -18.88
CA THR A 230 -8.63 2.93 -19.02
C THR A 230 -9.90 3.31 -19.76
N GLY A 231 -10.24 4.60 -19.76
CA GLY A 231 -11.35 5.11 -20.58
C GLY A 231 -11.17 4.87 -22.09
N ARG A 232 -9.99 4.43 -22.54
CA ARG A 232 -9.71 4.05 -23.92
C ARG A 232 -9.80 2.53 -24.17
N THR A 233 -9.99 1.72 -23.15
CA THR A 233 -10.15 0.27 -23.27
C THR A 233 -11.58 -0.03 -23.74
N PRO A 234 -11.80 -0.57 -24.94
CA PRO A 234 -13.14 -0.88 -25.42
C PRO A 234 -13.80 -1.96 -24.54
N TRP A 235 -15.05 -1.76 -24.19
CA TRP A 235 -15.82 -2.72 -23.39
C TRP A 235 -15.82 -4.12 -24.01
N MET A 236 -15.96 -4.21 -25.34
CA MET A 236 -15.91 -5.50 -26.05
C MET A 236 -14.57 -6.20 -25.86
N ALA A 237 -13.46 -5.47 -25.91
CA ALA A 237 -12.13 -6.04 -25.72
C ALA A 237 -11.96 -6.58 -24.28
N SER A 238 -12.43 -5.85 -23.27
CA SER A 238 -12.38 -6.30 -21.86
C SER A 238 -13.22 -7.56 -21.63
N THR A 239 -14.45 -7.59 -22.18
CA THR A 239 -15.35 -8.75 -22.09
C THR A 239 -14.77 -9.99 -22.79
N LEU A 240 -14.12 -9.80 -23.93
CA LEU A 240 -13.43 -10.88 -24.63
C LEU A 240 -12.25 -11.40 -23.81
N ALA A 241 -11.44 -10.50 -23.26
CA ALA A 241 -10.26 -10.85 -22.45
C ALA A 241 -10.60 -11.64 -21.18
N GLN A 242 -11.75 -11.38 -20.56
CA GLN A 242 -12.21 -12.11 -19.38
C GLN A 242 -12.60 -13.56 -19.67
N ASN A 243 -12.99 -13.88 -20.91
CA ASN A 243 -13.35 -15.24 -21.29
C ASN A 243 -12.24 -15.93 -22.07
N LYS A 244 -11.60 -16.93 -21.44
CA LYS A 244 -10.44 -17.64 -22.01
C LYS A 244 -10.73 -18.32 -23.34
N TRP A 245 -11.94 -18.84 -23.53
CA TRP A 245 -12.33 -19.49 -24.77
C TRP A 245 -12.52 -18.49 -25.90
N LYS A 246 -13.24 -17.40 -25.65
CA LYS A 246 -13.43 -16.33 -26.65
C LYS A 246 -12.11 -15.69 -27.06
N SER A 247 -11.24 -15.39 -26.07
CA SER A 247 -9.90 -14.87 -26.35
C SER A 247 -9.09 -15.82 -27.22
N LYS A 248 -9.13 -17.13 -26.91
CA LYS A 248 -8.43 -18.14 -27.69
C LYS A 248 -8.91 -18.18 -29.16
N GLN A 249 -10.21 -18.09 -29.37
CA GLN A 249 -10.76 -18.08 -30.75
C GLN A 249 -10.33 -16.84 -31.53
N VAL A 250 -10.38 -15.66 -30.91
CA VAL A 250 -9.90 -14.42 -31.53
C VAL A 250 -8.42 -14.51 -31.92
N LEU A 251 -7.59 -15.02 -31.02
CA LEU A 251 -6.16 -15.20 -31.27
C LEU A 251 -5.90 -16.24 -32.39
N ALA A 252 -6.62 -17.36 -32.36
CA ALA A 252 -6.50 -18.39 -33.40
C ALA A 252 -6.91 -17.86 -34.78
N ASN A 253 -8.00 -17.08 -34.86
CA ASN A 253 -8.43 -16.43 -36.10
C ASN A 253 -7.41 -15.40 -36.61
N ALA A 254 -6.64 -14.79 -35.70
CA ALA A 254 -5.53 -13.90 -36.05
C ALA A 254 -4.21 -14.67 -36.35
N VAL A 255 -4.28 -16.00 -36.47
CA VAL A 255 -3.12 -16.88 -36.74
C VAL A 255 -2.04 -16.79 -35.65
N VAL A 256 -2.41 -16.38 -34.43
CA VAL A 256 -1.53 -16.41 -33.27
C VAL A 256 -1.52 -17.85 -32.72
N PRO A 257 -0.35 -18.46 -32.47
CA PRO A 257 -0.27 -19.79 -31.89
C PRO A 257 -0.99 -19.86 -30.52
N VAL A 258 -1.91 -20.79 -30.39
CA VAL A 258 -2.64 -21.06 -29.16
C VAL A 258 -2.62 -22.55 -28.83
N PRO A 259 -2.60 -22.95 -27.55
CA PRO A 259 -2.71 -24.36 -27.18
C PRO A 259 -4.01 -24.96 -27.70
N ARG A 260 -3.98 -26.22 -28.16
CA ARG A 260 -5.21 -26.94 -28.47
C ARG A 260 -6.13 -27.04 -27.26
N GLY A 261 -7.41 -27.14 -27.47
CA GLY A 261 -8.38 -27.29 -26.38
C GLY A 261 -9.78 -26.93 -26.78
N TRP A 262 -10.74 -27.40 -26.01
CA TRP A 262 -12.18 -27.29 -26.27
C TRP A 262 -12.89 -26.72 -25.03
N ILE A 263 -14.05 -26.13 -25.27
CA ILE A 263 -15.00 -25.84 -24.17
C ILE A 263 -15.92 -27.06 -24.04
N VAL A 264 -16.03 -27.61 -22.86
CA VAL A 264 -16.82 -28.81 -22.57
C VAL A 264 -17.76 -28.54 -21.40
N GLN A 265 -18.86 -29.26 -21.31
CA GLN A 265 -19.87 -29.08 -20.28
C GLN A 265 -19.96 -30.29 -19.31
N ASP A 266 -19.40 -31.41 -19.74
CA ASP A 266 -19.43 -32.67 -18.98
C ASP A 266 -18.14 -33.48 -19.22
N VAL A 267 -17.95 -34.50 -18.37
CA VAL A 267 -16.76 -35.36 -18.38
C VAL A 267 -16.67 -36.20 -19.64
N ASP A 268 -17.79 -36.68 -20.19
CA ASP A 268 -17.78 -37.54 -21.37
C ASP A 268 -17.32 -36.77 -22.61
N ARG A 269 -17.77 -35.55 -22.76
CA ARG A 269 -17.29 -34.64 -23.84
C ARG A 269 -15.82 -34.26 -23.64
N ALA A 270 -15.39 -34.09 -22.38
CA ALA A 270 -14.00 -33.83 -22.09
C ALA A 270 -13.12 -35.01 -22.52
N LEU A 271 -13.48 -36.24 -22.16
CA LEU A 271 -12.80 -37.45 -22.54
C LEU A 271 -12.74 -37.59 -24.06
N GLN A 272 -13.87 -37.40 -24.75
CA GLN A 272 -13.92 -37.45 -26.21
C GLN A 272 -12.94 -36.45 -26.85
N ALA A 273 -12.95 -35.18 -26.39
CA ALA A 273 -12.07 -34.16 -26.91
C ALA A 273 -10.57 -34.46 -26.68
N VAL A 274 -10.23 -35.04 -25.53
CA VAL A 274 -8.86 -35.45 -25.22
C VAL A 274 -8.41 -36.60 -26.14
N GLU A 275 -9.24 -37.62 -26.29
CA GLU A 275 -8.90 -38.82 -27.05
C GLU A 275 -8.82 -38.55 -28.57
N THR A 276 -9.66 -37.64 -29.09
CA THR A 276 -9.71 -37.38 -30.55
C THR A 276 -8.73 -36.29 -31.00
N ASP A 277 -8.53 -35.23 -30.19
CA ASP A 277 -7.90 -34.01 -30.66
C ASP A 277 -6.74 -33.50 -29.86
N ILE A 278 -6.74 -33.68 -28.52
CA ILE A 278 -5.77 -33.01 -27.62
C ILE A 278 -4.61 -33.90 -27.26
N GLY A 279 -4.90 -35.11 -26.75
CA GLY A 279 -3.95 -36.04 -26.14
C GLY A 279 -3.67 -35.72 -24.67
N TRP A 280 -3.11 -36.69 -23.94
CA TRP A 280 -2.70 -36.56 -22.54
C TRP A 280 -1.25 -36.08 -22.42
N PRO A 281 -0.85 -35.37 -21.33
CA PRO A 281 -1.70 -34.89 -20.24
C PRO A 281 -2.48 -33.62 -20.60
N VAL A 282 -3.54 -33.33 -19.83
CA VAL A 282 -4.38 -32.14 -20.07
C VAL A 282 -4.52 -31.24 -18.85
N VAL A 283 -5.02 -30.03 -19.11
CA VAL A 283 -5.37 -29.04 -18.07
C VAL A 283 -6.85 -28.71 -18.21
N ILE A 284 -7.57 -28.77 -17.10
CA ILE A 284 -8.94 -28.25 -16.99
C ILE A 284 -8.92 -26.91 -16.29
N LYS A 285 -9.70 -25.98 -16.80
CA LYS A 285 -9.84 -24.65 -16.20
C LYS A 285 -11.20 -24.04 -16.51
N PRO A 286 -11.82 -23.30 -15.57
CA PRO A 286 -13.01 -22.50 -15.85
C PRO A 286 -12.76 -21.46 -16.95
N SER A 287 -13.77 -21.20 -17.77
CA SER A 287 -13.67 -20.24 -18.89
C SER A 287 -13.50 -18.79 -18.42
N ASP A 288 -14.02 -18.44 -17.23
CA ASP A 288 -14.23 -17.08 -16.73
C ASP A 288 -13.62 -16.80 -15.35
N GLN A 289 -12.97 -17.79 -14.70
CA GLN A 289 -12.30 -17.59 -13.42
C GLN A 289 -10.88 -17.03 -13.61
N GLU A 290 -10.40 -16.30 -12.61
CA GLU A 290 -9.09 -15.65 -12.59
C GLU A 290 -8.17 -16.25 -11.51
N LEU A 291 -6.90 -15.84 -11.50
CA LEU A 291 -5.90 -16.17 -10.47
C LEU A 291 -5.67 -17.67 -10.22
N GLY A 292 -5.94 -18.50 -11.22
CA GLY A 292 -5.76 -19.95 -11.10
C GLY A 292 -6.88 -20.68 -10.36
N LEU A 293 -7.96 -20.00 -9.98
CA LEU A 293 -9.09 -20.62 -9.31
C LEU A 293 -9.73 -21.69 -10.21
N GLY A 294 -9.91 -22.89 -9.65
CA GLY A 294 -10.51 -24.03 -10.35
C GLY A 294 -9.66 -24.61 -11.48
N VAL A 295 -8.36 -24.28 -11.55
CA VAL A 295 -7.43 -24.88 -12.52
C VAL A 295 -6.89 -26.19 -11.97
N VAL A 296 -7.06 -27.28 -12.75
CA VAL A 296 -6.46 -28.56 -12.48
C VAL A 296 -5.45 -28.86 -13.58
N VAL A 297 -4.20 -29.07 -13.20
CA VAL A 297 -3.07 -29.29 -14.11
C VAL A 297 -2.61 -30.75 -14.09
N ASP A 298 -1.86 -31.13 -15.10
CA ASP A 298 -1.19 -32.44 -15.21
C ASP A 298 -2.12 -33.63 -15.02
N ILE A 299 -3.32 -33.60 -15.61
CA ILE A 299 -4.25 -34.73 -15.63
C ILE A 299 -3.71 -35.74 -16.64
N PRO A 300 -3.18 -36.90 -16.21
CA PRO A 300 -2.43 -37.80 -17.07
C PRO A 300 -3.30 -38.76 -17.87
N ASP A 301 -4.52 -39.04 -17.41
CA ASP A 301 -5.38 -40.09 -17.94
C ASP A 301 -6.88 -39.85 -17.67
N ALA A 302 -7.68 -40.76 -18.22
CA ALA A 302 -9.15 -40.72 -18.14
C ALA A 302 -9.68 -41.02 -16.72
N GLU A 303 -8.93 -41.75 -15.89
CA GLU A 303 -9.33 -42.06 -14.52
C GLU A 303 -9.21 -40.83 -13.62
N THR A 304 -8.11 -40.11 -13.75
CA THR A 304 -7.86 -38.86 -13.03
C THR A 304 -8.80 -37.72 -13.47
N LEU A 305 -9.28 -37.77 -14.73
CA LEU A 305 -10.21 -36.76 -15.25
C LEU A 305 -11.65 -36.97 -14.72
N ARG A 306 -12.05 -38.15 -14.31
CA ARG A 306 -13.39 -38.48 -13.75
C ARG A 306 -13.53 -38.06 -12.30
#